data_fcaa9d9312c5a98e3a1cd381c7183656
#
_entry.id   fcaa9d9312c5a98e3a1cd381c7183656
#
_cell.length_a   1.000
_cell.length_b   1.000
_cell.length_c   1.000
_cell.angle_alpha   90.00
_cell.angle_beta   90.00
_cell.angle_gamma   90.00
#
_symmetry.space_group_name_H-M   'P 1'
#
loop_
_entity.id
_entity.type
_entity.pdbx_description
1 polymer ?
#
loop_
_entity_poly.entity_id
_entity_poly.type
_entity_poly.pdbx_seq_one_letter_code
_entity_poly.pdbx_strand_id
1 'polypeptide(L)'
;GYLDIVESEKESELKVTRSAIGRTNMLKSVTNSLGGTFTLDYAHTTPTYGLPGGKWVMSALTVDDGIHDDGPVMTTAFEYKDGKRDRHEREFLGFGEVITKNLDTEKGNSVYRQAVENYDVANYYTQGNVTATSVEDANGNKYTETKNRYDSYYMTADGDKYTFVKRDVNLWSDRASAFVPLRYTANLQYEGAANGVVTSEAWNEYYLNGYHGELKSYKYSDKGSLGEDGNGKFDYATAIKYTDNAGKHIFGLPVDVTVTGGDGSLYHHVTAKYNTNYANHI
;
A
#
# COMPACT_ATOMS: atom_id res chain seq x y z
N GLY A 1 15.04 12.83 16.37
CA GLY A 1 15.23 13.50 17.67
C GLY A 1 16.42 14.44 17.64
N TYR A 2 16.48 15.35 18.59
CA TYR A 2 17.69 16.14 18.80
C TYR A 2 18.73 15.28 19.54
N LEU A 3 20.01 15.57 19.31
CA LEU A 3 21.09 14.81 19.90
C LEU A 3 21.12 15.02 21.42
N ASP A 4 21.19 13.91 22.17
CA ASP A 4 21.49 13.94 23.59
C ASP A 4 23.01 14.18 23.79
N ILE A 5 23.38 14.84 24.87
CA ILE A 5 24.78 15.05 25.20
C ILE A 5 25.22 13.91 26.12
N VAL A 6 26.26 13.20 25.72
CA VAL A 6 26.87 12.14 26.51
C VAL A 6 28.24 12.62 26.97
N GLU A 7 28.44 12.73 28.29
CA GLU A 7 29.66 13.16 28.92
C GLU A 7 30.23 12.02 29.80
N SER A 8 31.52 11.87 29.80
CA SER A 8 32.23 10.96 30.74
C SER A 8 33.37 11.69 31.37
N GLU A 9 33.29 11.87 32.67
CA GLU A 9 34.38 12.42 33.48
C GLU A 9 35.35 11.33 34.00
N LYS A 10 34.91 10.07 33.97
CA LYS A 10 35.69 8.88 34.38
C LYS A 10 35.32 7.70 33.51
N GLU A 11 36.25 6.76 33.32
CA GLU A 11 36.00 5.55 32.47
C GLU A 11 34.80 4.70 32.94
N SER A 12 34.34 4.85 34.18
CA SER A 12 33.24 4.07 34.74
C SER A 12 31.90 4.80 34.83
N GLU A 13 31.84 6.09 34.45
CA GLU A 13 30.63 6.91 34.61
C GLU A 13 30.25 7.60 33.29
N LEU A 14 29.04 7.32 32.85
CA LEU A 14 28.43 8.01 31.71
C LEU A 14 27.27 8.88 32.21
N LYS A 15 27.35 10.18 31.97
CA LYS A 15 26.27 11.12 32.20
C LYS A 15 25.58 11.43 30.89
N VAL A 16 24.29 11.14 30.82
CA VAL A 16 23.47 11.43 29.64
C VAL A 16 22.55 12.59 29.96
N THR A 17 22.78 13.73 29.33
CA THR A 17 21.88 14.88 29.36
C THR A 17 20.95 14.81 28.14
N ARG A 18 19.68 14.47 28.36
CA ARG A 18 18.70 14.41 27.31
C ARG A 18 18.36 15.79 26.79
N SER A 19 18.20 15.91 25.49
CA SER A 19 17.68 17.13 24.88
C SER A 19 16.28 17.45 25.43
N ALA A 20 16.14 18.65 25.99
CA ALA A 20 14.86 19.17 26.44
C ALA A 20 13.97 19.68 25.28
N ILE A 21 14.54 19.76 24.08
CA ILE A 21 13.84 20.26 22.89
C ILE A 21 13.12 19.07 22.25
N GLY A 22 11.79 19.09 22.30
CA GLY A 22 10.97 18.18 21.50
C GLY A 22 11.08 18.51 20.01
N ARG A 23 10.46 17.68 19.16
CA ARG A 23 10.45 17.96 17.73
C ARG A 23 9.69 19.26 17.45
N THR A 24 10.34 20.19 16.78
CA THR A 24 9.77 21.47 16.34
C THR A 24 9.35 21.42 14.88
N ASN A 25 8.60 22.40 14.41
CA ASN A 25 8.17 22.57 13.02
C ASN A 25 7.20 21.48 12.53
N MET A 26 6.37 20.94 13.42
CA MET A 26 5.25 20.07 13.06
C MET A 26 3.98 20.91 12.97
N LEU A 27 3.16 20.64 11.96
CA LEU A 27 1.88 21.32 11.77
C LEU A 27 0.95 20.98 12.94
N LYS A 28 0.51 21.98 13.71
CA LYS A 28 -0.36 21.78 14.86
C LYS A 28 -1.84 21.91 14.53
N SER A 29 -2.18 22.92 13.76
CA SER A 29 -3.56 23.14 13.35
C SER A 29 -3.65 23.92 12.06
N VAL A 30 -4.78 23.75 11.38
CA VAL A 30 -5.17 24.52 10.19
C VAL A 30 -6.61 24.95 10.39
N THR A 31 -6.89 26.25 10.24
CA THR A 31 -8.25 26.77 10.19
C THR A 31 -8.57 27.20 8.78
N ASN A 32 -9.68 26.73 8.23
CA ASN A 32 -10.14 27.10 6.90
C ASN A 32 -10.90 28.43 6.91
N SER A 33 -11.21 28.96 5.73
CA SER A 33 -11.92 30.25 5.58
C SER A 33 -13.37 30.23 6.09
N LEU A 34 -13.94 29.06 6.35
CA LEU A 34 -15.29 28.89 6.88
C LEU A 34 -15.32 28.64 8.39
N GLY A 35 -14.16 28.72 9.06
CA GLY A 35 -14.03 28.52 10.51
C GLY A 35 -13.68 27.09 10.92
N GLY A 36 -13.84 26.10 10.05
CA GLY A 36 -13.49 24.70 10.37
C GLY A 36 -12.02 24.54 10.71
N THR A 37 -11.70 23.79 11.76
CA THR A 37 -10.35 23.61 12.29
C THR A 37 -9.95 22.15 12.32
N PHE A 38 -8.74 21.86 11.84
CA PHE A 38 -8.07 20.57 11.92
C PHE A 38 -6.94 20.68 12.93
N THR A 39 -6.98 19.90 13.99
CA THR A 39 -5.89 19.85 15.00
C THR A 39 -5.20 18.51 14.93
N LEU A 40 -3.87 18.52 14.89
CA LEU A 40 -3.02 17.34 14.75
C LEU A 40 -2.18 17.14 16.01
N ASP A 41 -2.21 15.94 16.54
CA ASP A 41 -1.33 15.49 17.61
C ASP A 41 -0.31 14.48 17.08
N TYR A 42 0.85 14.44 17.75
CA TYR A 42 1.97 13.61 17.34
C TYR A 42 2.55 12.85 18.53
N ALA A 43 2.98 11.64 18.25
CA ALA A 43 3.71 10.80 19.19
C ALA A 43 5.00 10.26 18.56
N HIS A 44 5.96 9.95 19.41
CA HIS A 44 7.16 9.23 18.97
C HIS A 44 6.96 7.74 19.19
N THR A 45 7.12 6.94 18.13
CA THR A 45 6.99 5.48 18.26
C THR A 45 8.09 4.91 19.15
N THR A 46 7.78 3.86 19.89
CA THR A 46 8.79 3.16 20.71
C THR A 46 9.87 2.57 19.81
N PRO A 47 11.15 2.82 20.09
CA PRO A 47 12.25 2.18 19.36
C PRO A 47 12.19 0.66 19.48
N THR A 48 12.39 -0.02 18.35
CA THR A 48 12.44 -1.49 18.25
C THR A 48 13.71 -1.93 17.53
N TYR A 49 13.99 -3.23 17.52
CA TYR A 49 15.11 -3.76 16.72
C TYR A 49 14.93 -3.45 15.22
N GLY A 50 13.69 -3.50 14.71
CA GLY A 50 13.38 -3.16 13.32
C GLY A 50 13.47 -1.66 13.02
N LEU A 51 13.21 -0.80 14.01
CA LEU A 51 13.23 0.66 13.91
C LEU A 51 13.94 1.28 15.11
N PRO A 52 15.28 1.19 15.21
CA PRO A 52 16.02 1.57 16.43
C PRO A 52 15.87 3.04 16.86
N GLY A 53 15.67 3.94 15.89
CA GLY A 53 15.50 5.38 16.17
C GLY A 53 14.06 5.80 16.43
N GLY A 54 13.07 4.88 16.32
CA GLY A 54 11.66 5.27 16.30
C GLY A 54 11.32 6.27 15.18
N LYS A 55 10.10 6.76 15.18
CA LYS A 55 9.63 7.81 14.26
C LYS A 55 8.61 8.70 14.96
N TRP A 56 8.61 9.97 14.62
CA TRP A 56 7.49 10.85 14.93
C TRP A 56 6.36 10.56 13.93
N VAL A 57 5.18 10.31 14.44
CA VAL A 57 3.98 9.98 13.67
C VAL A 57 2.80 10.82 14.15
N MET A 58 1.82 11.05 13.30
CA MET A 58 0.56 11.64 13.71
C MET A 58 -0.18 10.63 14.58
N SER A 59 -0.53 11.00 15.80
CA SER A 59 -1.23 10.13 16.76
C SER A 59 -2.73 10.39 16.82
N ALA A 60 -3.16 11.62 16.53
CA ALA A 60 -4.57 11.96 16.44
C ALA A 60 -4.81 13.11 15.47
N LEU A 61 -6.01 13.12 14.89
CA LEU A 61 -6.57 14.21 14.12
C LEU A 61 -7.94 14.55 14.73
N THR A 62 -8.13 15.81 15.10
CA THR A 62 -9.41 16.33 15.56
C THR A 62 -9.93 17.33 14.54
N VAL A 63 -11.17 17.16 14.13
CA VAL A 63 -11.85 18.02 13.16
C VAL A 63 -13.05 18.68 13.83
N ASP A 64 -13.02 20.00 13.84
CA ASP A 64 -14.12 20.87 14.28
C ASP A 64 -14.70 21.55 13.02
N ASP A 65 -16.02 21.51 12.86
CA ASP A 65 -16.68 22.09 11.69
C ASP A 65 -16.72 23.63 11.71
N GLY A 66 -16.50 24.24 12.89
CA GLY A 66 -16.51 25.70 13.09
C GLY A 66 -17.88 26.34 12.99
N ILE A 67 -18.95 25.56 12.98
CA ILE A 67 -20.34 26.07 12.82
C ILE A 67 -21.04 26.23 14.19
N HIS A 68 -20.69 25.34 15.12
CA HIS A 68 -21.33 25.29 16.44
C HIS A 68 -20.30 25.41 17.54
N ASP A 69 -20.46 26.35 18.48
CA ASP A 69 -19.56 26.56 19.62
C ASP A 69 -19.43 25.32 20.53
N ASP A 70 -20.44 24.43 20.53
CA ASP A 70 -20.47 23.15 21.25
C ASP A 70 -20.77 21.97 20.29
N GLY A 71 -20.43 22.11 19.01
CA GLY A 71 -20.70 21.10 17.96
C GLY A 71 -19.90 19.81 18.14
N PRO A 72 -20.35 18.70 17.54
CA PRO A 72 -19.63 17.43 17.61
C PRO A 72 -18.29 17.53 16.91
N VAL A 73 -17.24 17.27 17.65
CA VAL A 73 -15.87 17.19 17.14
C VAL A 73 -15.59 15.76 16.71
N MET A 74 -15.13 15.56 15.48
CA MET A 74 -14.69 14.24 15.02
C MET A 74 -13.23 14.01 15.40
N THR A 75 -12.95 12.93 16.12
CA THR A 75 -11.59 12.57 16.49
C THR A 75 -11.23 11.21 15.88
N THR A 76 -10.08 11.17 15.24
CA THR A 76 -9.46 9.97 14.69
C THR A 76 -8.12 9.76 15.37
N ALA A 77 -7.88 8.58 15.93
CA ALA A 77 -6.59 8.18 16.49
C ALA A 77 -5.86 7.20 15.54
N PHE A 78 -4.54 7.27 15.55
CA PHE A 78 -3.69 6.43 14.71
C PHE A 78 -2.71 5.62 15.55
N GLU A 79 -2.58 4.32 15.21
CA GLU A 79 -1.58 3.44 15.78
C GLU A 79 -0.71 2.86 14.66
N TYR A 80 0.56 2.65 14.97
CA TYR A 80 1.56 2.17 14.02
C TYR A 80 2.35 1.04 14.65
N LYS A 81 2.43 -0.10 13.94
CA LYS A 81 3.16 -1.28 14.40
C LYS A 81 4.17 -1.75 13.36
N ASP A 82 5.11 -2.55 13.81
CA ASP A 82 6.10 -3.21 12.95
C ASP A 82 6.88 -2.26 12.04
N GLY A 83 7.24 -1.08 12.59
CA GLY A 83 8.10 -0.12 11.89
C GLY A 83 9.45 -0.74 11.54
N LYS A 84 9.86 -0.60 10.28
CA LYS A 84 11.08 -1.22 9.78
C LYS A 84 11.99 -0.24 9.05
N ARG A 85 13.28 -0.40 9.30
CA ARG A 85 14.35 0.30 8.59
C ARG A 85 15.25 -0.72 7.92
N ASP A 86 15.49 -0.54 6.64
CA ASP A 86 16.52 -1.27 5.93
C ASP A 86 17.91 -0.77 6.35
N ARG A 87 18.79 -1.70 6.72
CA ARG A 87 20.14 -1.37 7.19
C ARG A 87 21.13 -1.16 6.05
N HIS A 88 20.89 -1.78 4.90
CA HIS A 88 21.74 -1.66 3.71
C HIS A 88 21.40 -0.37 2.95
N GLU A 89 20.15 -0.19 2.60
CA GLU A 89 19.68 1.02 1.92
C GLU A 89 19.61 2.23 2.86
N ARG A 90 19.66 1.99 4.19
CA ARG A 90 19.54 3.01 5.24
C ARG A 90 18.23 3.79 5.18
N GLU A 91 17.20 3.18 4.62
CA GLU A 91 15.88 3.76 4.45
C GLU A 91 14.85 3.24 5.46
N PHE A 92 13.86 4.06 5.72
CA PHE A 92 12.66 3.67 6.46
C PHE A 92 11.68 3.03 5.48
N LEU A 93 11.39 1.75 5.67
CA LEU A 93 10.52 0.95 4.78
C LEU A 93 9.03 1.15 5.06
N GLY A 94 8.67 1.80 6.16
CA GLY A 94 7.27 1.98 6.57
C GLY A 94 6.93 1.23 7.85
N PHE A 95 5.64 1.22 8.15
CA PHE A 95 5.04 0.41 9.20
C PHE A 95 4.36 -0.79 8.57
N GLY A 96 4.48 -1.97 9.19
CA GLY A 96 3.81 -3.19 8.72
C GLY A 96 2.30 -3.16 8.96
N GLU A 97 1.85 -2.44 10.00
CA GLU A 97 0.44 -2.23 10.29
C GLU A 97 0.17 -0.78 10.69
N VAL A 98 -0.89 -0.21 10.10
CA VAL A 98 -1.45 1.10 10.46
C VAL A 98 -2.91 0.91 10.83
N ILE A 99 -3.31 1.39 12.02
CA ILE A 99 -4.69 1.32 12.50
C ILE A 99 -5.23 2.74 12.63
N THR A 100 -6.32 3.01 11.93
CA THR A 100 -7.08 4.27 11.99
C THR A 100 -8.35 4.05 12.79
N LYS A 101 -8.45 4.66 13.97
CA LYS A 101 -9.56 4.49 14.92
C LYS A 101 -10.47 5.70 14.90
N ASN A 102 -11.74 5.49 14.61
CA ASN A 102 -12.77 6.52 14.74
C ASN A 102 -13.34 6.52 16.17
N LEU A 103 -13.30 7.67 16.82
CA LEU A 103 -13.69 7.82 18.22
C LEU A 103 -15.05 8.49 18.35
N ASP A 104 -15.89 7.94 19.23
CA ASP A 104 -17.15 8.56 19.66
C ASP A 104 -16.84 9.54 20.78
N THR A 105 -16.79 10.83 20.45
CA THR A 105 -16.44 11.91 21.40
C THR A 105 -17.53 12.13 22.45
N GLU A 106 -18.77 11.80 22.14
CA GLU A 106 -19.89 11.89 23.09
C GLU A 106 -19.86 10.76 24.14
N LYS A 107 -19.21 9.64 23.81
CA LYS A 107 -19.04 8.48 24.70
C LYS A 107 -17.61 8.32 25.23
N GLY A 108 -16.97 9.44 25.57
CA GLY A 108 -15.67 9.44 26.23
C GLY A 108 -14.53 8.94 25.33
N ASN A 109 -14.59 9.23 24.05
CA ASN A 109 -13.60 8.81 23.05
C ASN A 109 -13.48 7.29 22.90
N SER A 110 -14.58 6.55 23.06
CA SER A 110 -14.59 5.12 22.80
C SER A 110 -14.46 4.86 21.31
N VAL A 111 -13.67 3.84 20.94
CA VAL A 111 -13.56 3.41 19.53
C VAL A 111 -14.89 2.78 19.13
N TYR A 112 -15.47 3.22 18.02
CA TYR A 112 -16.68 2.59 17.45
C TYR A 112 -16.41 1.87 16.14
N ARG A 113 -15.36 2.24 15.43
CA ARG A 113 -14.92 1.61 14.17
C ARG A 113 -13.43 1.82 14.00
N GLN A 114 -12.77 0.85 13.41
CA GLN A 114 -11.37 1.00 12.99
C GLN A 114 -11.15 0.46 11.58
N ALA A 115 -10.21 1.05 10.88
CA ALA A 115 -9.64 0.52 9.65
C ALA A 115 -8.21 0.05 9.94
N VAL A 116 -7.87 -1.15 9.50
CA VAL A 116 -6.53 -1.74 9.65
C VAL A 116 -5.94 -1.94 8.27
N GLU A 117 -4.76 -1.41 8.05
CA GLU A 117 -4.01 -1.55 6.80
C GLU A 117 -2.69 -2.28 7.08
N ASN A 118 -2.47 -3.37 6.38
CA ASN A 118 -1.25 -4.18 6.47
C ASN A 118 -0.40 -3.96 5.23
N TYR A 119 0.89 -3.71 5.45
CA TYR A 119 1.86 -3.42 4.40
C TYR A 119 3.01 -4.42 4.40
N ASP A 120 3.50 -4.75 3.23
CA ASP A 120 4.78 -5.44 3.13
C ASP A 120 5.92 -4.45 3.38
N VAL A 121 6.68 -4.71 4.42
CA VAL A 121 7.89 -3.98 4.79
C VAL A 121 9.09 -4.93 4.89
N ALA A 122 9.03 -6.06 4.19
CA ALA A 122 10.07 -7.09 4.27
C ALA A 122 11.40 -6.58 3.72
N ASN A 123 11.38 -5.85 2.61
CA ASN A 123 12.57 -5.33 1.94
C ASN A 123 12.25 -4.07 1.11
N TYR A 124 13.30 -3.50 0.51
CA TYR A 124 13.23 -2.30 -0.32
C TYR A 124 12.28 -2.43 -1.52
N TYR A 125 12.19 -3.61 -2.14
CA TYR A 125 11.41 -3.80 -3.36
C TYR A 125 9.91 -4.00 -3.11
N THR A 126 9.55 -4.51 -1.94
CA THR A 126 8.15 -4.80 -1.58
C THR A 126 7.53 -3.72 -0.69
N GLN A 127 8.33 -2.76 -0.21
CA GLN A 127 7.88 -1.73 0.71
C GLN A 127 6.65 -0.97 0.18
N GLY A 128 5.68 -0.76 1.05
CA GLY A 128 4.46 -0.01 0.75
C GLY A 128 3.39 -0.79 -0.03
N ASN A 129 3.64 -2.05 -0.41
CA ASN A 129 2.59 -2.89 -0.98
C ASN A 129 1.56 -3.23 0.10
N VAL A 130 0.31 -2.88 -0.14
CA VAL A 130 -0.81 -3.18 0.76
C VAL A 130 -1.16 -4.67 0.63
N THR A 131 -0.93 -5.46 1.67
CA THR A 131 -1.22 -6.90 1.67
C THR A 131 -2.63 -7.22 2.14
N ALA A 132 -3.18 -6.40 3.05
CA ALA A 132 -4.57 -6.49 3.46
C ALA A 132 -5.08 -5.15 3.97
N THR A 133 -6.38 -4.92 3.82
CA THR A 133 -7.11 -3.85 4.49
C THR A 133 -8.38 -4.43 5.11
N SER A 134 -8.75 -3.98 6.31
CA SER A 134 -10.02 -4.38 6.92
C SER A 134 -10.72 -3.20 7.57
N VAL A 135 -12.05 -3.29 7.64
CA VAL A 135 -12.90 -2.44 8.49
C VAL A 135 -13.44 -3.32 9.60
N GLU A 136 -13.29 -2.86 10.85
CA GLU A 136 -13.55 -3.64 12.05
C GLU A 136 -14.33 -2.83 13.08
N ASP A 137 -14.96 -3.53 14.02
CA ASP A 137 -15.50 -2.91 15.24
C ASP A 137 -14.38 -2.60 16.26
N ALA A 138 -14.77 -2.07 17.41
CA ALA A 138 -13.84 -1.76 18.50
C ALA A 138 -13.11 -3.00 19.08
N ASN A 139 -13.64 -4.19 18.89
CA ASN A 139 -13.08 -5.45 19.41
C ASN A 139 -12.22 -6.20 18.38
N GLY A 140 -12.10 -5.64 17.17
CA GLY A 140 -11.36 -6.28 16.07
C GLY A 140 -12.19 -7.29 15.27
N ASN A 141 -13.51 -7.31 15.43
CA ASN A 141 -14.37 -8.14 14.57
C ASN A 141 -14.52 -7.46 13.21
N LYS A 142 -14.14 -8.16 12.16
CA LYS A 142 -14.17 -7.64 10.81
C LYS A 142 -15.59 -7.51 10.26
N TYR A 143 -15.84 -6.44 9.54
CA TYR A 143 -16.99 -6.27 8.66
C TYR A 143 -16.63 -6.61 7.23
N THR A 144 -15.53 -6.04 6.74
CA THR A 144 -15.01 -6.28 5.40
C THR A 144 -13.50 -6.45 5.44
N GLU A 145 -12.96 -7.17 4.48
CA GLU A 145 -11.52 -7.32 4.28
C GLU A 145 -11.20 -7.40 2.79
N THR A 146 -10.13 -6.74 2.38
CA THR A 146 -9.50 -6.95 1.07
C THR A 146 -8.12 -7.57 1.30
N LYS A 147 -7.81 -8.64 0.60
CA LYS A 147 -6.50 -9.30 0.61
C LYS A 147 -5.85 -9.18 -0.75
N ASN A 148 -4.58 -8.80 -0.75
CA ASN A 148 -3.76 -8.68 -1.95
C ASN A 148 -2.57 -9.62 -1.90
N ARG A 149 -2.24 -10.22 -3.03
CA ARG A 149 -1.04 -11.01 -3.21
C ARG A 149 -0.23 -10.47 -4.37
N TYR A 150 1.07 -10.36 -4.15
CA TYR A 150 2.05 -9.91 -5.12
C TYR A 150 2.96 -11.05 -5.52
N ASP A 151 3.37 -11.07 -6.79
CA ASP A 151 4.49 -11.89 -7.24
C ASP A 151 5.77 -11.04 -7.25
N SER A 152 6.92 -11.68 -7.16
CA SER A 152 8.23 -11.01 -7.22
C SER A 152 9.09 -11.58 -8.34
N TYR A 153 9.69 -10.70 -9.12
CA TYR A 153 10.56 -11.05 -10.24
C TYR A 153 11.83 -10.21 -10.23
N TYR A 154 12.96 -10.82 -10.46
CA TYR A 154 14.16 -10.08 -10.87
C TYR A 154 14.05 -9.71 -12.34
N MET A 155 14.49 -8.48 -12.64
CA MET A 155 14.50 -7.93 -13.99
C MET A 155 15.95 -7.86 -14.48
N THR A 156 16.23 -8.45 -15.65
CA THR A 156 17.50 -8.30 -16.37
C THR A 156 17.22 -7.71 -17.73
N ALA A 157 18.00 -6.70 -18.14
CA ALA A 157 17.87 -6.12 -19.46
C ALA A 157 18.35 -7.11 -20.54
N ASP A 158 17.61 -7.19 -21.64
CA ASP A 158 17.93 -7.95 -22.84
C ASP A 158 17.66 -7.08 -24.07
N GLY A 159 18.64 -6.27 -24.45
CA GLY A 159 18.47 -5.19 -25.41
C GLY A 159 17.49 -4.14 -24.92
N ASP A 160 16.43 -3.86 -25.72
CA ASP A 160 15.37 -2.92 -25.37
C ASP A 160 14.22 -3.54 -24.55
N LYS A 161 14.35 -4.78 -24.13
CA LYS A 161 13.34 -5.55 -23.39
C LYS A 161 13.91 -6.12 -22.10
N TYR A 162 13.03 -6.69 -21.27
CA TYR A 162 13.42 -7.29 -20.01
C TYR A 162 13.11 -8.79 -19.98
N THR A 163 13.93 -9.51 -19.25
CA THR A 163 13.67 -10.89 -18.84
C THR A 163 13.34 -10.87 -17.33
N PHE A 164 12.26 -11.54 -16.98
CA PHE A 164 11.74 -11.59 -15.61
C PHE A 164 11.91 -13.00 -15.07
N VAL A 165 12.66 -13.13 -13.99
CA VAL A 165 12.89 -14.42 -13.32
C VAL A 165 12.17 -14.40 -11.98
N LYS A 166 11.18 -15.29 -11.80
CA LYS A 166 10.46 -15.40 -10.53
C LYS A 166 11.41 -15.85 -9.43
N ARG A 167 11.60 -15.01 -8.43
CA ARG A 167 12.44 -15.25 -7.26
C ARG A 167 11.91 -14.49 -6.07
N ASP A 168 12.23 -14.99 -4.88
CA ASP A 168 12.11 -14.19 -3.67
C ASP A 168 13.14 -13.05 -3.71
N VAL A 169 12.65 -11.81 -3.75
CA VAL A 169 13.48 -10.59 -3.83
C VAL A 169 14.17 -10.22 -2.52
N ASN A 170 14.18 -11.10 -1.52
CA ASN A 170 14.88 -10.89 -0.25
C ASN A 170 16.40 -11.08 -0.32
N LEU A 171 16.95 -11.48 -1.45
CA LEU A 171 18.38 -11.76 -1.60
C LEU A 171 19.14 -10.52 -2.09
N TRP A 172 19.92 -9.94 -1.20
CA TRP A 172 20.78 -8.76 -1.40
C TRP A 172 21.95 -8.92 -2.39
N SER A 173 22.24 -10.15 -2.82
CA SER A 173 23.44 -10.44 -3.62
C SER A 173 23.40 -9.87 -5.02
N ASP A 174 22.21 -9.56 -5.53
CA ASP A 174 22.03 -9.12 -6.90
C ASP A 174 21.52 -7.67 -6.89
N ARG A 175 22.31 -6.74 -7.37
CA ARG A 175 21.92 -5.34 -7.62
C ARG A 175 20.91 -5.23 -8.77
N ALA A 176 20.07 -6.24 -8.95
CA ALA A 176 19.08 -6.30 -10.01
C ALA A 176 17.87 -5.44 -9.65
N SER A 177 17.24 -4.86 -10.65
CA SER A 177 15.91 -4.27 -10.50
C SER A 177 14.89 -5.36 -10.25
N ALA A 178 13.84 -5.04 -9.50
CA ALA A 178 12.74 -5.96 -9.24
C ALA A 178 11.42 -5.43 -9.79
N PHE A 179 10.56 -6.35 -10.20
CA PHE A 179 9.17 -6.10 -10.58
C PHE A 179 8.27 -6.88 -9.61
N VAL A 180 7.40 -6.16 -8.90
CA VAL A 180 6.54 -6.74 -7.86
C VAL A 180 5.07 -6.40 -8.16
N PRO A 181 4.46 -7.07 -9.15
CA PRO A 181 3.09 -6.77 -9.56
C PRO A 181 2.05 -7.39 -8.63
N LEU A 182 0.91 -6.71 -8.50
CA LEU A 182 -0.28 -7.24 -7.87
C LEU A 182 -0.84 -8.41 -8.68
N ARG A 183 -0.84 -9.61 -8.11
CA ARG A 183 -1.26 -10.84 -8.79
C ARG A 183 -2.72 -11.17 -8.55
N TYR A 184 -3.18 -11.02 -7.32
CA TYR A 184 -4.50 -11.45 -6.89
C TYR A 184 -5.06 -10.50 -5.84
N THR A 185 -6.36 -10.25 -5.91
CA THR A 185 -7.13 -9.52 -4.92
C THR A 185 -8.39 -10.30 -4.58
N ALA A 186 -8.72 -10.42 -3.31
CA ALA A 186 -9.99 -10.95 -2.84
C ALA A 186 -10.66 -9.95 -1.90
N ASN A 187 -11.96 -9.74 -2.09
CA ASN A 187 -12.80 -8.96 -1.19
C ASN A 187 -13.71 -9.91 -0.40
N LEU A 188 -13.76 -9.73 0.91
CA LEU A 188 -14.51 -10.58 1.82
C LEU A 188 -15.48 -9.73 2.65
N GLN A 189 -16.65 -10.32 2.94
CA GLN A 189 -17.62 -9.78 3.90
C GLN A 189 -17.80 -10.79 5.03
N TYR A 190 -17.94 -10.28 6.25
CA TYR A 190 -17.97 -11.10 7.47
C TYR A 190 -19.36 -11.16 8.10
N GLU A 191 -20.18 -10.12 7.98
CA GLU A 191 -21.56 -10.03 8.53
C GLU A 191 -21.69 -10.58 9.97
N GLY A 192 -20.66 -10.34 10.81
CA GLY A 192 -20.59 -10.85 12.18
C GLY A 192 -20.11 -12.30 12.31
N ALA A 193 -19.75 -12.97 11.22
CA ALA A 193 -19.17 -14.31 11.25
C ALA A 193 -17.65 -14.28 11.54
N ALA A 194 -17.11 -15.33 12.13
CA ALA A 194 -15.67 -15.45 12.36
C ALA A 194 -14.86 -15.65 11.06
N ASN A 195 -15.51 -16.19 10.02
CA ASN A 195 -14.90 -16.41 8.71
C ASN A 195 -15.64 -15.57 7.67
N GLY A 196 -14.88 -14.78 6.91
CA GLY A 196 -15.43 -13.99 5.82
C GLY A 196 -15.82 -14.84 4.62
N VAL A 197 -16.87 -14.40 3.94
CA VAL A 197 -17.29 -14.94 2.64
C VAL A 197 -16.67 -14.10 1.54
N VAL A 198 -15.98 -14.72 0.60
CA VAL A 198 -15.43 -14.03 -0.57
C VAL A 198 -16.57 -13.56 -1.46
N THR A 199 -16.61 -12.27 -1.71
CA THR A 199 -17.65 -11.60 -2.51
C THR A 199 -17.18 -11.25 -3.91
N SER A 200 -15.87 -11.05 -4.09
CA SER A 200 -15.28 -10.89 -5.41
C SER A 200 -13.81 -11.25 -5.41
N GLU A 201 -13.30 -11.66 -6.55
CA GLU A 201 -11.89 -11.95 -6.78
C GLU A 201 -11.44 -11.36 -8.12
N ALA A 202 -10.18 -10.94 -8.15
CA ALA A 202 -9.51 -10.51 -9.37
C ALA A 202 -8.12 -11.15 -9.47
N TRP A 203 -7.72 -11.50 -10.69
CA TRP A 203 -6.43 -12.11 -10.95
C TRP A 203 -5.79 -11.49 -12.20
N ASN A 204 -4.53 -11.12 -12.08
CA ASN A 204 -3.75 -10.45 -13.10
C ASN A 204 -2.66 -11.36 -13.65
N GLU A 205 -2.45 -11.35 -14.95
CA GLU A 205 -1.30 -11.95 -15.63
C GLU A 205 -0.53 -10.88 -16.39
N TYR A 206 0.79 -10.99 -16.37
CA TYR A 206 1.67 -10.00 -16.97
C TYR A 206 2.52 -10.62 -18.09
N TYR A 207 2.82 -9.82 -19.10
CA TYR A 207 3.86 -10.17 -20.07
C TYR A 207 5.22 -10.07 -19.40
N LEU A 208 5.90 -11.20 -19.30
CA LEU A 208 7.18 -11.27 -18.65
C LEU A 208 8.26 -11.37 -19.73
N ASN A 209 8.86 -12.16 -20.21
CA ASN A 209 10.00 -12.26 -21.12
C ASN A 209 9.81 -11.50 -22.44
N GLY A 210 10.75 -10.63 -22.75
CA GLY A 210 10.78 -9.85 -23.99
C GLY A 210 9.76 -8.70 -24.04
N TYR A 211 9.23 -8.28 -22.87
CA TYR A 211 8.29 -7.19 -22.67
C TYR A 211 8.71 -6.34 -21.46
N HIS A 212 7.91 -5.37 -21.10
CA HIS A 212 8.18 -4.42 -20.02
C HIS A 212 7.31 -4.67 -18.77
N GLY A 213 6.67 -5.83 -18.64
CA GLY A 213 5.82 -6.17 -17.50
C GLY A 213 4.38 -5.67 -17.64
N GLU A 214 3.92 -5.42 -18.87
CA GLU A 214 2.55 -4.98 -19.14
C GLU A 214 1.52 -6.05 -18.75
N LEU A 215 0.32 -5.59 -18.37
CA LEU A 215 -0.80 -6.46 -18.05
C LEU A 215 -1.22 -7.26 -19.28
N LYS A 216 -1.11 -8.58 -19.22
CA LYS A 216 -1.47 -9.49 -20.30
C LYS A 216 -2.94 -9.87 -20.27
N SER A 217 -3.44 -10.19 -19.09
CA SER A 217 -4.84 -10.53 -18.88
C SER A 217 -5.29 -10.20 -17.46
N TYR A 218 -6.59 -9.96 -17.33
CA TYR A 218 -7.29 -9.74 -16.08
C TYR A 218 -8.50 -10.68 -16.04
N LYS A 219 -8.70 -11.38 -14.94
CA LYS A 219 -9.89 -12.19 -14.69
C LYS A 219 -10.62 -11.66 -13.47
N TYR A 220 -11.93 -11.73 -13.48
CA TYR A 220 -12.78 -11.30 -12.39
C TYR A 220 -13.86 -12.33 -12.09
N SER A 221 -14.16 -12.53 -10.82
CA SER A 221 -15.27 -13.34 -10.32
C SER A 221 -16.02 -12.60 -9.22
N ASP A 222 -17.35 -12.57 -9.29
CA ASP A 222 -18.24 -11.95 -8.29
C ASP A 222 -18.65 -12.92 -7.17
N LYS A 223 -18.19 -14.17 -7.19
CA LYS A 223 -18.62 -15.25 -6.28
C LYS A 223 -17.47 -16.00 -5.61
N GLY A 224 -16.27 -15.48 -5.65
CA GLY A 224 -15.14 -16.11 -5.00
C GLY A 224 -14.82 -17.51 -5.52
N SER A 225 -14.90 -17.71 -6.83
CA SER A 225 -14.65 -19.01 -7.46
C SER A 225 -13.41 -19.07 -8.35
N LEU A 226 -12.67 -17.95 -8.44
CA LEU A 226 -11.49 -17.81 -9.27
C LEU A 226 -10.25 -18.48 -8.63
N GLY A 227 -10.09 -18.30 -7.33
CA GLY A 227 -8.96 -18.80 -6.56
C GLY A 227 -7.66 -18.04 -6.79
N GLU A 228 -6.73 -18.17 -5.86
CA GLU A 228 -5.45 -17.44 -5.87
C GLU A 228 -4.53 -17.78 -7.04
N ASP A 229 -4.69 -18.92 -7.67
CA ASP A 229 -3.92 -19.35 -8.85
C ASP A 229 -4.54 -18.88 -10.18
N GLY A 230 -5.74 -18.28 -10.14
CA GLY A 230 -6.46 -17.77 -11.30
C GLY A 230 -7.02 -18.86 -12.22
N ASN A 231 -7.08 -20.13 -11.77
CA ASN A 231 -7.52 -21.28 -12.56
C ASN A 231 -9.00 -21.64 -12.36
N GLY A 232 -9.65 -20.98 -11.41
CA GLY A 232 -11.06 -21.21 -11.13
C GLY A 232 -12.00 -20.53 -12.14
N LYS A 233 -13.31 -20.56 -11.82
CA LYS A 233 -14.32 -19.93 -12.64
C LYS A 233 -14.28 -18.41 -12.51
N PHE A 234 -14.49 -17.72 -13.61
CA PHE A 234 -14.57 -16.27 -13.68
C PHE A 234 -15.83 -15.83 -14.42
N ASP A 235 -16.30 -14.64 -14.16
CA ASP A 235 -17.45 -14.05 -14.83
C ASP A 235 -17.04 -13.39 -16.14
N TYR A 236 -15.88 -12.72 -16.14
CA TYR A 236 -15.27 -12.20 -17.36
C TYR A 236 -13.74 -12.18 -17.27
N ALA A 237 -13.13 -12.21 -18.44
CA ALA A 237 -11.70 -12.04 -18.61
C ALA A 237 -11.39 -11.01 -19.68
N THR A 238 -10.35 -10.22 -19.45
CA THR A 238 -9.80 -9.28 -20.45
C THR A 238 -8.45 -9.79 -20.91
N ALA A 239 -8.22 -9.84 -22.21
CA ALA A 239 -6.92 -10.10 -22.81
C ALA A 239 -6.45 -8.85 -23.58
N ILE A 240 -5.18 -8.49 -23.40
CA ILE A 240 -4.58 -7.26 -23.97
C ILE A 240 -3.35 -7.64 -24.77
N LYS A 241 -3.24 -7.10 -26.00
CA LYS A 241 -2.02 -7.17 -26.80
C LYS A 241 -1.46 -5.78 -27.01
N TYR A 242 -0.15 -5.69 -27.04
CA TYR A 242 0.58 -4.43 -27.16
C TYR A 242 1.46 -4.40 -28.41
N THR A 243 1.80 -3.20 -28.84
CA THR A 243 2.86 -2.92 -29.79
C THR A 243 3.83 -1.91 -29.22
N ASP A 244 5.08 -1.96 -29.70
CA ASP A 244 6.17 -1.10 -29.25
C ASP A 244 6.79 -0.40 -30.44
N ASN A 245 7.40 0.77 -30.17
CA ASN A 245 8.35 1.43 -31.06
C ASN A 245 9.65 1.70 -30.29
N ALA A 246 10.50 0.69 -30.19
CA ALA A 246 11.77 0.75 -29.45
C ALA A 246 12.68 1.89 -29.94
N GLY A 247 12.73 2.14 -31.25
CA GLY A 247 13.54 3.21 -31.83
C GLY A 247 13.13 4.63 -31.40
N LYS A 248 11.94 4.78 -30.81
CA LYS A 248 11.42 6.04 -30.23
C LYS A 248 11.15 5.94 -28.74
N HIS A 249 11.59 4.87 -28.09
CA HIS A 249 11.34 4.58 -26.67
C HIS A 249 9.85 4.64 -26.27
N ILE A 250 8.96 4.17 -27.16
CA ILE A 250 7.53 4.07 -26.90
C ILE A 250 7.19 2.59 -26.72
N PHE A 251 6.70 2.22 -25.53
CA PHE A 251 6.39 0.85 -25.16
C PHE A 251 4.97 0.74 -24.59
N GLY A 252 4.39 -0.46 -24.66
CA GLY A 252 3.13 -0.76 -23.99
C GLY A 252 1.91 -0.09 -24.62
N LEU A 253 1.89 0.16 -25.94
CA LEU A 253 0.71 0.69 -26.63
C LEU A 253 -0.32 -0.43 -26.88
N PRO A 254 -1.50 -0.43 -26.24
CA PRO A 254 -2.49 -1.50 -26.41
C PRO A 254 -3.11 -1.44 -27.81
N VAL A 255 -2.98 -2.50 -28.59
CA VAL A 255 -3.49 -2.60 -29.97
C VAL A 255 -4.72 -3.48 -30.12
N ASP A 256 -4.95 -4.37 -29.14
CA ASP A 256 -6.07 -5.30 -29.16
C ASP A 256 -6.50 -5.54 -27.70
N VAL A 257 -7.74 -5.23 -27.38
CA VAL A 257 -8.34 -5.47 -26.06
C VAL A 257 -9.62 -6.26 -26.27
N THR A 258 -9.65 -7.48 -25.75
CA THR A 258 -10.79 -8.38 -25.87
C THR A 258 -11.32 -8.71 -24.48
N VAL A 259 -12.63 -8.56 -24.27
CA VAL A 259 -13.34 -8.96 -23.06
C VAL A 259 -14.28 -10.11 -23.38
N THR A 260 -14.11 -11.23 -22.68
CA THR A 260 -14.92 -12.43 -22.85
C THR A 260 -15.60 -12.83 -21.55
N GLY A 261 -16.82 -13.32 -21.62
CA GLY A 261 -17.52 -13.94 -20.50
C GLY A 261 -16.91 -15.29 -20.11
N GLY A 262 -17.22 -15.77 -18.91
CA GLY A 262 -16.80 -17.10 -18.42
C GLY A 262 -17.36 -18.26 -19.24
N ASP A 263 -18.41 -18.02 -20.00
CA ASP A 263 -19.00 -18.94 -20.98
C ASP A 263 -18.35 -18.89 -22.38
N GLY A 264 -17.33 -18.01 -22.54
CA GLY A 264 -16.65 -17.80 -23.82
C GLY A 264 -17.32 -16.78 -24.75
N SER A 265 -18.43 -16.17 -24.34
CA SER A 265 -19.11 -15.13 -25.14
C SER A 265 -18.23 -13.87 -25.24
N LEU A 266 -18.22 -13.23 -26.40
CA LEU A 266 -17.53 -11.97 -26.61
C LEU A 266 -18.39 -10.81 -26.09
N TYR A 267 -17.89 -10.09 -25.08
CA TYR A 267 -18.56 -8.92 -24.53
C TYR A 267 -18.11 -7.63 -25.21
N HIS A 268 -16.81 -7.51 -25.45
CA HIS A 268 -16.24 -6.31 -26.03
C HIS A 268 -14.92 -6.60 -26.75
N HIS A 269 -14.70 -5.93 -27.90
CA HIS A 269 -13.44 -6.02 -28.62
C HIS A 269 -13.09 -4.65 -29.21
N VAL A 270 -11.90 -4.17 -28.90
CA VAL A 270 -11.37 -2.90 -29.40
C VAL A 270 -10.01 -3.15 -30.02
N THR A 271 -9.80 -2.56 -31.18
CA THR A 271 -8.47 -2.50 -31.83
C THR A 271 -8.04 -1.05 -31.99
N ALA A 272 -6.75 -0.78 -31.77
CA ALA A 272 -6.15 0.52 -31.96
C ALA A 272 -4.97 0.45 -32.94
N LYS A 273 -4.83 1.50 -33.74
CA LYS A 273 -3.66 1.69 -34.63
C LYS A 273 -2.99 3.01 -34.24
N TYR A 274 -1.71 2.96 -33.94
CA TYR A 274 -0.94 4.13 -33.57
C TYR A 274 -0.05 4.59 -34.75
N ASN A 275 -0.02 5.91 -34.98
CA ASN A 275 0.94 6.47 -35.90
C ASN A 275 2.32 6.65 -35.21
N THR A 276 3.08 5.57 -35.19
CA THR A 276 4.42 5.55 -34.54
C THR A 276 5.47 6.37 -35.27
N ASN A 277 5.19 6.93 -36.44
CA ASN A 277 6.10 7.85 -37.16
C ASN A 277 6.10 9.25 -36.55
N TYR A 278 5.05 9.66 -35.88
CA TYR A 278 4.89 10.98 -35.22
C TYR A 278 4.78 10.80 -33.70
N ALA A 279 5.92 10.61 -33.04
CA ALA A 279 5.99 10.35 -31.60
C ALA A 279 5.44 11.51 -30.72
N ASN A 280 5.14 12.66 -31.28
CA ASN A 280 4.71 13.86 -30.57
C ASN A 280 3.20 14.12 -30.65
N HIS A 281 2.44 13.23 -31.25
CA HIS A 281 0.99 13.37 -31.40
C HIS A 281 0.30 12.05 -31.01
N ILE A 282 0.19 11.84 -29.70
CA ILE A 282 -0.75 10.90 -29.11
C ILE A 282 -2.00 11.67 -28.75
#